data_bd0c50fd029f23ec98206e4ecde181e3
#
_entry.id   bd0c50fd029f23ec98206e4ecde181e3
#
_cell.length_a   1.000
_cell.length_b   1.000
_cell.length_c   1.000
_cell.angle_alpha   90.00
_cell.angle_beta   90.00
_cell.angle_gamma   90.00
#
_symmetry.space_group_name_H-M   'P 1'
#
loop_
_entity.id
_entity.type
_entity.pdbx_description
1 polymer ?
#
loop_
_entity_poly.entity_id
_entity_poly.type
_entity_poly.pdbx_seq_one_letter_code
_entity_poly.pdbx_strand_id
1 'polypeptide(L)'
;MSTNTALAISVGVLGAIATWLFLGPLGGALAIWAAFIAWGCYFHCGGKEHGLQSAILCNAAGAIIAGITLMVATKAGLADKLGLPVWAGICVGIGVAAMVLLGNIPVFASIPAQVYGFASVVAYTLMKDAAGSLTAASLANPVVIVILSMIVGAVFGYMSEKVAGMLAGMGHHPRHAKA
;
A
#
# COMPACT_ATOMS: atom_id res chain seq x y z
N MET A 1 27.48 -3.70 -13.05
CA MET A 1 26.18 -4.39 -13.27
C MET A 1 25.16 -3.34 -13.69
N SER A 2 24.18 -3.68 -14.56
CA SER A 2 23.13 -2.71 -14.91
C SER A 2 22.23 -2.42 -13.70
N THR A 3 21.66 -1.21 -13.64
CA THR A 3 20.75 -0.81 -12.55
C THR A 3 19.53 -1.75 -12.49
N ASN A 4 19.01 -2.15 -13.65
CA ASN A 4 17.87 -3.06 -13.72
C ASN A 4 18.20 -4.46 -13.17
N THR A 5 19.40 -4.99 -13.49
CA THR A 5 19.85 -6.29 -12.94
C THR A 5 20.05 -6.20 -11.42
N ALA A 6 20.63 -5.10 -10.93
CA ALA A 6 20.79 -4.86 -9.50
C ALA A 6 19.44 -4.81 -8.79
N LEU A 7 18.48 -4.10 -9.37
CA LEU A 7 17.12 -4.01 -8.83
C LEU A 7 16.42 -5.37 -8.84
N ALA A 8 16.54 -6.15 -9.93
CA ALA A 8 15.94 -7.49 -10.00
C ALA A 8 16.46 -8.43 -8.90
N ILE A 9 17.77 -8.42 -8.65
CA ILE A 9 18.38 -9.20 -7.57
C ILE A 9 17.86 -8.73 -6.21
N SER A 10 17.91 -7.42 -5.97
CA SER A 10 17.48 -6.83 -4.70
C SER A 10 16.02 -7.12 -4.38
N VAL A 11 15.12 -6.85 -5.35
CA VAL A 11 13.67 -7.09 -5.19
C VAL A 11 13.40 -8.59 -5.04
N GLY A 12 14.09 -9.46 -5.80
CA GLY A 12 13.93 -10.91 -5.69
C GLY A 12 14.31 -11.46 -4.31
N VAL A 13 15.49 -11.07 -3.79
CA VAL A 13 15.95 -11.51 -2.47
C VAL A 13 15.06 -10.95 -1.36
N LEU A 14 14.78 -9.65 -1.39
CA LEU A 14 13.91 -9.04 -0.38
C LEU A 14 12.47 -9.53 -0.49
N GLY A 15 11.99 -9.88 -1.69
CA GLY A 15 10.68 -10.50 -1.89
C GLY A 15 10.59 -11.88 -1.26
N ALA A 16 11.64 -12.69 -1.36
CA ALA A 16 11.71 -13.98 -0.66
C ALA A 16 11.70 -13.79 0.86
N ILE A 17 12.47 -12.83 1.38
CA ILE A 17 12.51 -12.49 2.81
C ILE A 17 11.13 -12.00 3.28
N ALA A 18 10.50 -11.08 2.54
CA ALA A 18 9.16 -10.59 2.86
C ALA A 18 8.14 -11.73 2.89
N THR A 19 8.19 -12.61 1.90
CA THR A 19 7.28 -13.76 1.84
C THR A 19 7.46 -14.68 3.03
N TRP A 20 8.72 -15.03 3.38
CA TRP A 20 9.01 -15.83 4.57
C TRP A 20 8.50 -15.15 5.85
N LEU A 21 8.73 -13.84 5.99
CA LEU A 21 8.32 -13.07 7.17
C LEU A 21 6.79 -13.07 7.33
N PHE A 22 6.05 -12.82 6.25
CA PHE A 22 4.59 -12.71 6.29
C PHE A 22 3.88 -14.07 6.40
N LEU A 23 4.46 -15.14 5.85
CA LEU A 23 3.89 -16.49 5.97
C LEU A 23 4.32 -17.21 7.24
N GLY A 24 5.45 -16.80 7.83
CA GLY A 24 6.01 -17.38 9.05
C GLY A 24 5.73 -16.52 10.29
N PRO A 25 6.71 -15.71 10.77
CA PRO A 25 6.61 -14.99 12.06
C PRO A 25 5.43 -14.02 12.18
N LEU A 26 5.02 -13.38 11.07
CA LEU A 26 3.86 -12.47 11.01
C LEU A 26 2.58 -13.19 10.60
N GLY A 27 2.59 -14.53 10.54
CA GLY A 27 1.55 -15.36 9.95
C GLY A 27 0.13 -14.96 10.33
N GLY A 28 -0.61 -14.45 9.35
CA GLY A 28 -2.01 -14.05 9.52
C GLY A 28 -2.25 -12.68 10.17
N ALA A 29 -1.24 -12.06 10.78
CA ALA A 29 -1.39 -10.73 11.40
C ALA A 29 -1.42 -9.58 10.39
N LEU A 30 -0.72 -9.73 9.26
CA LEU A 30 -0.62 -8.74 8.20
C LEU A 30 -0.93 -9.34 6.82
N ALA A 31 -1.30 -8.47 5.86
CA ALA A 31 -1.67 -8.85 4.50
C ALA A 31 -0.48 -8.70 3.55
N ILE A 32 0.18 -9.80 3.19
CA ILE A 32 1.34 -9.80 2.30
C ILE A 32 1.06 -9.11 0.96
N TRP A 33 -0.10 -9.35 0.35
CA TRP A 33 -0.46 -8.77 -0.94
C TRP A 33 -0.58 -7.24 -0.86
N ALA A 34 -1.07 -6.69 0.27
CA ALA A 34 -1.13 -5.23 0.50
C ALA A 34 0.29 -4.65 0.65
N ALA A 35 1.21 -5.39 1.27
CA ALA A 35 2.61 -5.00 1.35
C ALA A 35 3.24 -4.94 -0.06
N PHE A 36 3.01 -5.92 -0.93
CA PHE A 36 3.53 -5.90 -2.30
C PHE A 36 2.93 -4.76 -3.14
N ILE A 37 1.64 -4.43 -2.94
CA ILE A 37 1.02 -3.26 -3.59
C ILE A 37 1.73 -1.97 -3.16
N ALA A 38 1.99 -1.80 -1.88
CA ALA A 38 2.68 -0.61 -1.37
C ALA A 38 4.16 -0.56 -1.77
N TRP A 39 4.82 -1.70 -1.92
CA TRP A 39 6.17 -1.79 -2.50
C TRP A 39 6.19 -1.28 -3.93
N GLY A 40 5.25 -1.73 -4.79
CA GLY A 40 5.08 -1.18 -6.13
C GLY A 40 4.72 0.31 -6.12
N CYS A 41 3.85 0.73 -5.19
CA CYS A 41 3.47 2.12 -4.99
C CYS A 41 4.67 3.02 -4.67
N TYR A 42 5.63 2.55 -3.88
CA TYR A 42 6.87 3.27 -3.58
C TYR A 42 7.62 3.69 -4.86
N PHE A 43 7.80 2.76 -5.80
CA PHE A 43 8.42 3.05 -7.10
C PHE A 43 7.53 3.95 -7.96
N HIS A 44 6.21 3.75 -7.95
CA HIS A 44 5.26 4.60 -8.63
C HIS A 44 5.35 6.06 -8.16
N CYS A 45 5.56 6.29 -6.88
CA CYS A 45 5.75 7.62 -6.28
C CYS A 45 7.16 8.21 -6.49
N GLY A 46 8.00 7.58 -7.33
CA GLY A 46 9.31 8.09 -7.73
C GLY A 46 10.49 7.65 -6.86
N GLY A 47 10.28 6.72 -5.94
CA GLY A 47 11.35 6.18 -5.10
C GLY A 47 11.92 7.19 -4.09
N LYS A 48 13.07 6.89 -3.53
CA LYS A 48 13.79 7.71 -2.55
C LYS A 48 12.95 8.04 -1.32
N GLU A 49 13.37 9.03 -0.54
CA GLU A 49 12.67 9.47 0.67
C GLU A 49 11.27 10.04 0.35
N HIS A 50 11.16 10.78 -0.76
CA HIS A 50 9.88 11.33 -1.22
C HIS A 50 8.89 10.22 -1.59
N GLY A 51 9.34 9.22 -2.35
CA GLY A 51 8.49 8.07 -2.73
C GLY A 51 8.02 7.28 -1.52
N LEU A 52 8.90 7.07 -0.51
CA LEU A 52 8.53 6.43 0.74
C LEU A 52 7.44 7.20 1.49
N GLN A 53 7.65 8.52 1.64
CA GLN A 53 6.71 9.39 2.35
C GLN A 53 5.37 9.46 1.63
N SER A 54 5.36 9.69 0.31
CA SER A 54 4.15 9.72 -0.50
C SER A 54 3.40 8.39 -0.47
N ALA A 55 4.09 7.26 -0.62
CA ALA A 55 3.47 5.94 -0.58
C ALA A 55 2.79 5.70 0.78
N ILE A 56 3.48 5.97 1.90
CA ILE A 56 2.91 5.75 3.23
C ILE A 56 1.70 6.65 3.47
N LEU A 57 1.84 7.95 3.25
CA LEU A 57 0.79 8.92 3.60
C LEU A 57 -0.44 8.80 2.70
N CYS A 58 -0.25 8.65 1.39
CA CYS A 58 -1.35 8.55 0.45
C CYS A 58 -2.08 7.19 0.57
N ASN A 59 -1.35 6.08 0.73
CA ASN A 59 -1.98 4.77 0.99
C ASN A 59 -2.79 4.81 2.29
N ALA A 60 -2.25 5.39 3.37
CA ALA A 60 -2.96 5.50 4.64
C ALA A 60 -4.22 6.38 4.52
N ALA A 61 -4.14 7.50 3.84
CA ALA A 61 -5.28 8.38 3.59
C ALA A 61 -6.40 7.65 2.84
N GLY A 62 -6.07 6.96 1.75
CA GLY A 62 -7.02 6.16 0.99
C GLY A 62 -7.63 5.03 1.83
N ALA A 63 -6.83 4.34 2.64
CA ALA A 63 -7.27 3.29 3.55
C ALA A 63 -8.28 3.81 4.60
N ILE A 64 -8.03 4.98 5.17
CA ILE A 64 -8.92 5.62 6.15
C ILE A 64 -10.25 5.99 5.48
N ILE A 65 -10.20 6.61 4.31
CA ILE A 65 -11.42 6.99 3.57
C ILE A 65 -12.23 5.74 3.21
N ALA A 66 -11.58 4.65 2.80
CA ALA A 66 -12.25 3.38 2.53
C ALA A 66 -12.95 2.82 3.78
N GLY A 67 -12.28 2.85 4.94
CA GLY A 67 -12.87 2.42 6.20
C GLY A 67 -14.13 3.20 6.55
N ILE A 68 -14.09 4.54 6.42
CA ILE A 68 -15.25 5.42 6.63
C ILE A 68 -16.36 5.08 5.63
N THR A 69 -16.01 4.95 4.35
CA THR A 69 -16.96 4.60 3.28
C THR A 69 -17.68 3.29 3.56
N LEU A 70 -16.93 2.24 3.94
CA LEU A 70 -17.50 0.94 4.28
C LEU A 70 -18.36 0.98 5.55
N MET A 71 -17.95 1.73 6.57
CA MET A 71 -18.79 1.93 7.77
C MET A 71 -20.14 2.57 7.43
N VAL A 72 -20.13 3.61 6.60
CA VAL A 72 -21.38 4.26 6.15
C VAL A 72 -22.21 3.30 5.30
N ALA A 73 -21.59 2.59 4.35
CA ALA A 73 -22.27 1.64 3.49
C ALA A 73 -22.98 0.51 4.27
N THR A 74 -22.35 0.04 5.36
CA THR A 74 -22.85 -1.13 6.12
C THR A 74 -23.75 -0.76 7.29
N LYS A 75 -23.62 0.45 7.89
CA LYS A 75 -24.31 0.80 9.14
C LYS A 75 -25.43 1.82 9.00
N ALA A 76 -25.53 2.53 7.88
CA ALA A 76 -26.53 3.60 7.72
C ALA A 76 -27.98 3.11 7.46
N GLY A 77 -28.20 1.80 7.26
CA GLY A 77 -29.53 1.22 7.10
C GLY A 77 -30.26 1.60 5.79
N LEU A 78 -29.61 2.31 4.86
CA LEU A 78 -30.19 2.73 3.59
C LEU A 78 -30.13 1.64 2.52
N ALA A 79 -29.29 0.61 2.72
CA ALA A 79 -29.21 -0.55 1.84
C ALA A 79 -30.57 -1.31 1.75
N ASP A 80 -31.31 -1.36 2.85
CA ASP A 80 -32.63 -2.02 2.90
C ASP A 80 -33.68 -1.29 2.05
N LYS A 81 -33.53 0.03 1.84
CA LYS A 81 -34.46 0.86 1.08
C LYS A 81 -34.08 0.98 -0.41
N LEU A 82 -32.79 1.14 -0.69
CA LEU A 82 -32.28 1.41 -2.04
C LEU A 82 -31.74 0.17 -2.75
N GLY A 83 -31.53 -0.92 -2.00
CA GLY A 83 -30.75 -2.06 -2.44
C GLY A 83 -29.24 -1.84 -2.25
N LEU A 84 -28.54 -2.89 -1.83
CA LEU A 84 -27.10 -2.82 -1.52
C LEU A 84 -26.25 -2.30 -2.70
N PRO A 85 -26.44 -2.72 -3.96
CA PRO A 85 -25.60 -2.24 -5.07
C PRO A 85 -25.69 -0.72 -5.29
N VAL A 86 -26.89 -0.16 -5.20
CA VAL A 86 -27.12 1.28 -5.40
C VAL A 86 -26.53 2.08 -4.24
N TRP A 87 -26.82 1.66 -3.02
CA TRP A 87 -26.33 2.36 -1.84
C TRP A 87 -24.80 2.29 -1.73
N ALA A 88 -24.19 1.12 -1.93
CA ALA A 88 -22.75 0.97 -1.94
C ALA A 88 -22.09 1.82 -3.04
N GLY A 89 -22.70 1.86 -4.25
CA GLY A 89 -22.22 2.70 -5.34
C GLY A 89 -22.21 4.19 -4.99
N ILE A 90 -23.25 4.69 -4.32
CA ILE A 90 -23.31 6.08 -3.83
C ILE A 90 -22.20 6.34 -2.79
N CYS A 91 -22.05 5.45 -1.80
CA CYS A 91 -21.03 5.59 -0.77
C CYS A 91 -19.61 5.61 -1.36
N VAL A 92 -19.31 4.68 -2.26
CA VAL A 92 -18.01 4.60 -2.93
C VAL A 92 -17.77 5.84 -3.80
N GLY A 93 -18.78 6.29 -4.55
CA GLY A 93 -18.68 7.50 -5.37
C GLY A 93 -18.31 8.73 -4.54
N ILE A 94 -18.97 8.93 -3.39
CA ILE A 94 -18.66 10.03 -2.46
C ILE A 94 -17.26 9.86 -1.85
N GLY A 95 -16.92 8.65 -1.42
CA GLY A 95 -15.60 8.36 -0.82
C GLY A 95 -14.45 8.60 -1.80
N VAL A 96 -14.59 8.15 -3.04
CA VAL A 96 -13.58 8.38 -4.10
C VAL A 96 -13.48 9.86 -4.45
N ALA A 97 -14.61 10.57 -4.56
CA ALA A 97 -14.58 12.01 -4.80
C ALA A 97 -13.84 12.77 -3.68
N ALA A 98 -14.13 12.46 -2.42
CA ALA A 98 -13.44 13.04 -1.27
C ALA A 98 -11.93 12.74 -1.30
N MET A 99 -11.55 11.51 -1.65
CA MET A 99 -10.17 11.08 -1.81
C MET A 99 -9.43 11.89 -2.88
N VAL A 100 -10.05 12.09 -4.05
CA VAL A 100 -9.46 12.89 -5.14
C VAL A 100 -9.31 14.37 -4.73
N LEU A 101 -10.31 14.92 -4.03
CA LEU A 101 -10.24 16.30 -3.52
C LEU A 101 -9.13 16.47 -2.47
N LEU A 102 -8.87 15.44 -1.64
CA LEU A 102 -7.74 15.44 -0.71
C LEU A 102 -6.39 15.57 -1.44
N GLY A 103 -6.30 15.10 -2.68
CA GLY A 103 -5.14 15.26 -3.55
C GLY A 103 -4.73 16.70 -3.86
N ASN A 104 -5.60 17.69 -3.60
CA ASN A 104 -5.24 19.11 -3.69
C ASN A 104 -4.26 19.55 -2.59
N ILE A 105 -4.12 18.76 -1.53
CA ILE A 105 -3.12 18.99 -0.48
C ILE A 105 -1.81 18.32 -0.91
N PRO A 106 -0.69 19.06 -1.02
CA PRO A 106 0.55 18.55 -1.62
C PRO A 106 1.06 17.22 -1.05
N VAL A 107 0.90 17.00 0.26
CA VAL A 107 1.34 15.76 0.93
C VAL A 107 0.50 14.54 0.53
N PHE A 108 -0.69 14.74 0.00
CA PHE A 108 -1.62 13.72 -0.47
C PHE A 108 -1.80 13.74 -2.01
N ALA A 109 -0.90 14.38 -2.74
CA ALA A 109 -1.07 14.61 -4.19
C ALA A 109 -1.04 13.31 -5.04
N SER A 110 -0.50 12.20 -4.54
CA SER A 110 -0.48 10.94 -5.28
C SER A 110 -1.84 10.23 -5.23
N ILE A 111 -2.76 10.63 -6.12
CA ILE A 111 -4.08 10.00 -6.25
C ILE A 111 -3.98 8.48 -6.45
N PRO A 112 -3.11 7.92 -7.34
CA PRO A 112 -2.99 6.48 -7.49
C PRO A 112 -2.63 5.77 -6.18
N ALA A 113 -1.74 6.35 -5.36
CA ALA A 113 -1.38 5.79 -4.07
C ALA A 113 -2.59 5.76 -3.11
N GLN A 114 -3.41 6.81 -3.09
CA GLN A 114 -4.65 6.82 -2.31
C GLN A 114 -5.61 5.70 -2.79
N VAL A 115 -5.74 5.50 -4.11
CA VAL A 115 -6.57 4.42 -4.69
C VAL A 115 -6.07 3.05 -4.24
N TYR A 116 -4.75 2.83 -4.18
CA TYR A 116 -4.20 1.55 -3.70
C TYR A 116 -4.57 1.27 -2.25
N GLY A 117 -4.48 2.27 -1.37
CA GLY A 117 -4.93 2.15 0.02
C GLY A 117 -6.42 1.88 0.14
N PHE A 118 -7.24 2.64 -0.59
CA PHE A 118 -8.69 2.46 -0.62
C PHE A 118 -9.09 1.06 -1.08
N ALA A 119 -8.60 0.64 -2.24
CA ALA A 119 -8.91 -0.67 -2.81
C ALA A 119 -8.44 -1.81 -1.91
N SER A 120 -7.29 -1.65 -1.25
CA SER A 120 -6.74 -2.66 -0.35
C SER A 120 -7.63 -2.89 0.88
N VAL A 121 -8.18 -1.84 1.49
CA VAL A 121 -9.11 -1.98 2.61
C VAL A 121 -10.42 -2.61 2.17
N VAL A 122 -10.98 -2.18 1.03
CA VAL A 122 -12.21 -2.78 0.48
C VAL A 122 -11.99 -4.27 0.23
N ALA A 123 -10.91 -4.63 -0.47
CA ALA A 123 -10.60 -6.03 -0.77
C ALA A 123 -10.42 -6.86 0.50
N TYR A 124 -9.64 -6.39 1.47
CA TYR A 124 -9.42 -7.10 2.73
C TYR A 124 -10.73 -7.32 3.48
N THR A 125 -11.55 -6.27 3.59
CA THR A 125 -12.83 -6.32 4.32
C THR A 125 -13.79 -7.33 3.70
N LEU A 126 -13.89 -7.36 2.37
CA LEU A 126 -14.78 -8.30 1.66
C LEU A 126 -14.24 -9.75 1.69
N MET A 127 -12.94 -9.93 1.46
CA MET A 127 -12.34 -11.28 1.44
C MET A 127 -12.33 -11.96 2.81
N LYS A 128 -12.30 -11.21 3.90
CA LYS A 128 -12.24 -11.72 5.27
C LYS A 128 -13.56 -11.60 6.02
N ASP A 129 -14.62 -11.12 5.35
CA ASP A 129 -15.91 -10.80 5.99
C ASP A 129 -15.73 -9.95 7.26
N ALA A 130 -14.83 -8.98 7.19
CA ALA A 130 -14.38 -8.21 8.34
C ALA A 130 -15.12 -6.88 8.55
N ALA A 131 -16.29 -6.68 7.91
CA ALA A 131 -17.08 -5.44 8.03
C ALA A 131 -17.50 -5.15 9.48
N GLY A 132 -17.75 -6.17 10.29
CA GLY A 132 -18.05 -6.03 11.71
C GLY A 132 -16.89 -5.48 12.55
N SER A 133 -15.65 -5.64 12.07
CA SER A 133 -14.42 -5.23 12.77
C SER A 133 -13.92 -3.83 12.39
N LEU A 134 -14.60 -3.10 11.50
CA LEU A 134 -14.19 -1.75 11.06
C LEU A 134 -14.09 -0.72 12.19
N THR A 135 -14.75 -0.96 13.32
CA THR A 135 -14.70 -0.09 14.51
C THR A 135 -13.79 -0.62 15.62
N ALA A 136 -13.13 -1.76 15.41
CA ALA A 136 -12.23 -2.33 16.41
C ALA A 136 -10.97 -1.47 16.55
N ALA A 137 -10.55 -1.19 17.79
CA ALA A 137 -9.28 -0.50 18.08
C ALA A 137 -8.11 -1.50 18.21
N SER A 138 -7.97 -2.43 17.25
CA SER A 138 -7.00 -3.51 17.31
C SER A 138 -6.60 -3.99 15.92
N LEU A 139 -5.70 -4.98 15.86
CA LEU A 139 -5.34 -5.70 14.62
C LEU A 139 -6.50 -6.52 14.02
N ALA A 140 -7.69 -6.53 14.62
CA ALA A 140 -8.87 -7.05 13.96
C ALA A 140 -9.47 -6.06 12.94
N ASN A 141 -9.09 -4.76 13.01
CA ASN A 141 -9.60 -3.73 12.11
C ASN A 141 -8.92 -3.82 10.75
N PRO A 142 -9.68 -3.99 9.65
CA PRO A 142 -9.15 -4.04 8.29
C PRO A 142 -8.27 -2.83 7.92
N VAL A 143 -8.66 -1.63 8.35
CA VAL A 143 -7.91 -0.40 8.06
C VAL A 143 -6.54 -0.44 8.71
N VAL A 144 -6.47 -0.87 9.97
CA VAL A 144 -5.21 -0.96 10.72
C VAL A 144 -4.28 -2.00 10.10
N ILE A 145 -4.80 -3.21 9.81
CA ILE A 145 -4.00 -4.27 9.18
C ILE A 145 -3.44 -3.82 7.84
N VAL A 146 -4.28 -3.23 6.99
CA VAL A 146 -3.86 -2.80 5.65
C VAL A 146 -2.82 -1.69 5.74
N ILE A 147 -3.04 -0.67 6.56
CA ILE A 147 -2.06 0.42 6.73
C ILE A 147 -0.72 -0.13 7.21
N LEU A 148 -0.69 -0.97 8.24
CA LEU A 148 0.56 -1.56 8.73
C LEU A 148 1.24 -2.43 7.67
N SER A 149 0.49 -3.23 6.94
CA SER A 149 1.02 -4.04 5.84
C SER A 149 1.65 -3.17 4.75
N MET A 150 0.97 -2.09 4.39
CA MET A 150 1.44 -1.16 3.35
C MET A 150 2.66 -0.35 3.80
N ILE A 151 2.75 0.03 5.07
CA ILE A 151 3.96 0.66 5.63
C ILE A 151 5.16 -0.29 5.49
N VAL A 152 5.00 -1.54 5.91
CA VAL A 152 6.06 -2.55 5.78
C VAL A 152 6.46 -2.71 4.31
N GLY A 153 5.49 -2.81 3.40
CA GLY A 153 5.76 -2.94 1.97
C GLY A 153 6.51 -1.73 1.38
N ALA A 154 6.13 -0.50 1.74
CA ALA A 154 6.82 0.71 1.30
C ALA A 154 8.27 0.75 1.82
N VAL A 155 8.52 0.29 3.06
CA VAL A 155 9.87 0.15 3.62
C VAL A 155 10.68 -0.89 2.84
N PHE A 156 10.11 -2.03 2.49
CA PHE A 156 10.78 -3.00 1.61
C PHE A 156 11.11 -2.41 0.24
N GLY A 157 10.22 -1.57 -0.32
CA GLY A 157 10.47 -0.82 -1.56
C GLY A 157 11.71 0.07 -1.44
N TYR A 158 11.76 0.87 -0.38
CA TYR A 158 12.89 1.74 -0.08
C TYR A 158 14.20 0.96 0.12
N MET A 159 14.15 -0.13 0.89
CA MET A 159 15.32 -1.00 1.09
C MET A 159 15.80 -1.61 -0.22
N SER A 160 14.87 -2.04 -1.10
CA SER A 160 15.24 -2.65 -2.39
C SER A 160 15.95 -1.66 -3.31
N GLU A 161 15.54 -0.40 -3.34
CA GLU A 161 16.23 0.64 -4.11
C GLU A 161 17.64 0.91 -3.55
N LYS A 162 17.79 1.02 -2.23
CA LYS A 162 19.09 1.23 -1.58
C LYS A 162 20.06 0.08 -1.85
N VAL A 163 19.61 -1.17 -1.70
CA VAL A 163 20.42 -2.35 -1.98
C VAL A 163 20.81 -2.41 -3.47
N ALA A 164 19.86 -2.13 -4.37
CA ALA A 164 20.14 -2.09 -5.80
C ALA A 164 21.20 -1.02 -6.15
N GLY A 165 21.12 0.16 -5.52
CA GLY A 165 22.12 1.22 -5.69
C GLY A 165 23.53 0.79 -5.26
N MET A 166 23.65 0.11 -4.12
CA MET A 166 24.92 -0.45 -3.65
C MET A 166 25.46 -1.51 -4.61
N LEU A 167 24.62 -2.43 -5.08
CA LEU A 167 25.02 -3.48 -6.02
C LEU A 167 25.46 -2.91 -7.38
N ALA A 168 24.78 -1.89 -7.88
CA ALA A 168 25.15 -1.22 -9.13
C ALA A 168 26.49 -0.47 -8.99
N GLY A 169 26.72 0.21 -7.86
CA GLY A 169 27.97 0.93 -7.56
C GLY A 169 29.18 0.01 -7.44
N MET A 170 29.05 -1.17 -6.86
CA MET A 170 30.12 -2.15 -6.76
C MET A 170 30.59 -2.67 -8.14
N GLY A 171 29.78 -2.54 -9.19
CA GLY A 171 30.16 -2.92 -10.56
C GLY A 171 30.99 -1.87 -11.32
N HIS A 172 31.22 -0.70 -10.78
CA HIS A 172 32.05 0.36 -11.35
C HIS A 172 33.46 0.32 -10.74
N HIS A 173 34.25 -0.72 -11.07
CA HIS A 173 35.71 -0.58 -10.95
C HIS A 173 36.19 0.35 -12.06
N PRO A 174 36.87 1.47 -11.76
CA PRO A 174 37.55 2.23 -12.79
C PRO A 174 38.57 1.30 -13.47
N ARG A 175 38.37 1.00 -14.75
CA ARG A 175 39.43 0.43 -15.57
C ARG A 175 40.54 1.46 -15.57
N HIS A 176 41.59 1.21 -14.79
CA HIS A 176 42.83 1.94 -14.92
C HIS A 176 43.25 1.87 -16.40
N ALA A 177 43.14 2.98 -17.10
CA ALA A 177 43.78 3.14 -18.40
C ALA A 177 45.28 2.92 -18.16
N LYS A 178 45.80 1.80 -18.62
CA LYS A 178 47.25 1.62 -18.76
C LYS A 178 47.70 2.58 -19.86
N ALA A 179 48.47 3.57 -19.49
CA ALA A 179 49.25 4.40 -20.40
C ALA A 179 50.34 3.56 -21.06
#